data_f14286c740e5581da0df67bc0e0906d1
#
_entry.id   f14286c740e5581da0df67bc0e0906d1
#
_cell.length_a   1.000
_cell.length_b   1.000
_cell.length_c   1.000
_cell.angle_alpha   90.00
_cell.angle_beta   90.00
_cell.angle_gamma   90.00
#
_symmetry.space_group_name_H-M   'P 1'
#
loop_
_entity.id
_entity.type
_entity.pdbx_description
1 polymer ?
#
loop_
_entity_poly.entity_id
_entity_poly.type
_entity_poly.pdbx_seq_one_letter_code
_entity_poly.pdbx_strand_id
1 'polypeptide(L)'
;GKFWLGTELISYEGSSGNTLADDKQNIYIYLNSTGSLIINEYNSFPDMATTPHIRLAHAHTSGGDIESITDCRAGHSIVMPPGAGGLKKTIEVHTIDDTLTVVESGSVHSNLGATATVTLTLPASPPAGTVFSFAVEVAQELRIDPGTATIRDDSGQTADKYKSANAIGACLSIIANSNGDWAIIAKNGTWTEET
;
A
#
# COMPACT_ATOMS: atom_id res chain seq x y z
N GLY A 1 -3.97 1.65 17.78
CA GLY A 1 -3.59 0.98 16.54
C GLY A 1 -3.89 -0.50 16.55
N LYS A 2 -3.80 -1.15 15.39
CA LYS A 2 -3.99 -2.60 15.26
C LYS A 2 -2.81 -3.22 14.55
N PHE A 3 -2.41 -4.41 14.95
CA PHE A 3 -1.31 -5.15 14.31
C PHE A 3 -1.56 -6.66 14.41
N TRP A 4 -0.97 -7.40 13.47
CA TRP A 4 -1.01 -8.87 13.49
C TRP A 4 0.19 -9.42 14.25
N LEU A 5 -0.04 -10.38 15.13
CA LEU A 5 1.00 -11.14 15.81
C LEU A 5 0.70 -12.63 15.62
N GLY A 6 1.42 -13.27 14.72
CA GLY A 6 1.06 -14.61 14.26
C GLY A 6 -0.28 -14.58 13.52
N THR A 7 -1.27 -15.34 14.00
CA THR A 7 -2.63 -15.42 13.41
C THR A 7 -3.64 -14.50 14.10
N GLU A 8 -3.25 -13.74 15.12
CA GLU A 8 -4.14 -12.91 15.92
C GLU A 8 -4.02 -11.44 15.57
N LEU A 9 -5.16 -10.75 15.48
CA LEU A 9 -5.23 -9.30 15.33
C LEU A 9 -5.28 -8.65 16.72
N ILE A 10 -4.21 -7.97 17.08
CA ILE A 10 -4.04 -7.30 18.37
C ILE A 10 -4.38 -5.82 18.24
N SER A 11 -5.14 -5.27 19.19
CA SER A 11 -5.40 -3.84 19.30
C SER A 11 -4.51 -3.21 20.37
N TYR A 12 -3.98 -2.03 20.08
CA TYR A 12 -3.28 -1.17 21.02
C TYR A 12 -3.83 0.25 20.94
N GLU A 13 -4.45 0.70 22.02
CA GLU A 13 -5.10 2.02 22.08
C GLU A 13 -4.11 3.16 22.36
N GLY A 14 -2.88 2.82 22.63
CA GLY A 14 -1.85 3.75 23.06
C GLY A 14 -1.67 3.71 24.59
N SER A 15 -0.61 4.33 25.05
CA SER A 15 -0.29 4.48 26.46
C SER A 15 0.38 5.83 26.70
N SER A 16 0.09 6.45 27.82
CA SER A 16 0.69 7.72 28.23
C SER A 16 1.15 7.63 29.70
N GLY A 17 2.05 8.51 30.10
CA GLY A 17 2.57 8.52 31.45
C GLY A 17 3.49 7.33 31.80
N ASN A 18 4.05 6.68 30.78
CA ASN A 18 5.01 5.61 31.00
C ASN A 18 6.33 6.21 31.48
N THR A 19 6.87 5.66 32.57
CA THR A 19 8.18 6.02 33.10
C THR A 19 9.20 4.94 32.77
N LEU A 20 10.40 5.37 32.41
CA LEU A 20 11.56 4.48 32.29
C LEU A 20 12.31 4.53 33.64
N ALA A 21 12.85 3.39 34.06
CA ALA A 21 13.73 3.34 35.19
C ALA A 21 15.02 4.10 34.89
N ASP A 22 15.54 4.82 35.94
CA ASP A 22 16.77 5.59 35.78
C ASP A 22 18.03 4.72 35.91
N ASP A 23 19.14 5.21 35.35
CA ASP A 23 20.46 4.55 35.35
C ASP A 23 20.42 3.14 34.75
N LYS A 24 19.66 2.97 33.65
CA LYS A 24 19.54 1.69 32.95
C LYS A 24 20.13 1.77 31.53
N GLN A 25 21.06 0.87 31.29
CA GLN A 25 21.70 0.75 29.96
C GLN A 25 20.85 -0.01 28.94
N ASN A 26 19.88 -0.81 29.39
CA ASN A 26 19.10 -1.68 28.53
C ASN A 26 17.64 -1.71 28.97
N ILE A 27 16.83 -0.83 28.41
CA ILE A 27 15.38 -0.84 28.57
C ILE A 27 14.74 -1.25 27.24
N TYR A 28 14.09 -2.40 27.23
CA TYR A 28 13.41 -2.94 26.05
C TYR A 28 11.92 -2.66 26.12
N ILE A 29 11.40 -2.00 25.09
CA ILE A 29 10.01 -1.57 24.99
C ILE A 29 9.35 -2.36 23.85
N TYR A 30 8.28 -3.09 24.17
CA TYR A 30 7.58 -3.91 23.18
C TYR A 30 6.09 -4.08 23.52
N LEU A 31 5.30 -4.48 22.53
CA LEU A 31 3.90 -4.90 22.73
C LEU A 31 3.85 -6.43 22.77
N ASN A 32 3.23 -6.97 23.80
CA ASN A 32 3.03 -8.41 23.93
C ASN A 32 1.84 -8.93 23.10
N SER A 33 1.58 -10.23 23.15
CA SER A 33 0.48 -10.87 22.43
C SER A 33 -0.92 -10.46 22.88
N THR A 34 -1.05 -9.78 23.99
CA THR A 34 -2.34 -9.23 24.46
C THR A 34 -2.53 -7.75 24.11
N GLY A 35 -1.56 -7.14 23.42
CA GLY A 35 -1.57 -5.71 23.09
C GLY A 35 -1.12 -4.81 24.25
N SER A 36 -0.57 -5.36 25.31
CA SER A 36 -0.06 -4.56 26.43
C SER A 36 1.34 -4.05 26.15
N LEU A 37 1.60 -2.78 26.48
CA LEU A 37 2.94 -2.21 26.44
C LEU A 37 3.76 -2.77 27.61
N ILE A 38 4.89 -3.36 27.30
CA ILE A 38 5.87 -3.87 28.26
C ILE A 38 7.12 -3.02 28.17
N ILE A 39 7.58 -2.57 29.33
CA ILE A 39 8.83 -1.86 29.52
C ILE A 39 9.65 -2.69 30.51
N ASN A 40 10.77 -3.20 30.09
CA ASN A 40 11.52 -4.16 30.89
C ASN A 40 13.03 -4.01 30.74
N GLU A 41 13.73 -4.31 31.81
CA GLU A 41 15.19 -4.24 31.93
C GLU A 41 15.81 -5.63 31.70
N TYR A 42 15.88 -6.05 30.46
CA TYR A 42 16.51 -7.32 30.09
C TYR A 42 17.87 -7.09 29.42
N ASN A 43 18.58 -8.15 29.16
CA ASN A 43 19.79 -8.12 28.34
C ASN A 43 19.49 -8.13 26.83
N SER A 44 18.25 -8.44 26.44
CA SER A 44 17.75 -8.48 25.07
C SER A 44 16.23 -8.44 25.05
N PHE A 45 15.63 -8.22 23.88
CA PHE A 45 14.21 -8.56 23.71
C PHE A 45 13.96 -10.05 23.98
N PRO A 46 12.78 -10.41 24.48
CA PRO A 46 12.41 -11.82 24.65
C PRO A 46 12.58 -12.61 23.33
N ASP A 47 12.73 -13.93 23.45
CA ASP A 47 12.72 -14.78 22.26
C ASP A 47 11.31 -14.80 21.63
N MET A 48 11.24 -14.46 20.36
CA MET A 48 10.00 -14.41 19.57
C MET A 48 9.28 -15.76 19.50
N ALA A 49 10.02 -16.89 19.58
CA ALA A 49 9.44 -18.21 19.52
C ALA A 49 8.66 -18.60 20.79
N THR A 50 9.09 -18.08 21.93
CA THR A 50 8.48 -18.36 23.24
C THR A 50 7.56 -17.24 23.72
N THR A 51 7.87 -16.01 23.34
CA THR A 51 7.15 -14.80 23.74
C THR A 51 6.91 -13.92 22.52
N PRO A 52 5.87 -14.20 21.71
CA PRO A 52 5.53 -13.40 20.56
C PRO A 52 5.28 -11.92 20.97
N HIS A 53 5.96 -10.98 20.29
CA HIS A 53 5.88 -9.56 20.63
C HIS A 53 6.26 -8.68 19.43
N ILE A 54 5.91 -7.42 19.47
CA ILE A 54 6.40 -6.40 18.53
C ILE A 54 7.38 -5.49 19.25
N ARG A 55 8.61 -5.46 18.79
CA ARG A 55 9.64 -4.56 19.29
C ARG A 55 9.30 -3.12 18.91
N LEU A 56 9.41 -2.21 19.85
CA LEU A 56 9.17 -0.79 19.61
C LEU A 56 10.47 0.01 19.71
N ALA A 57 11.16 -0.10 20.84
CA ALA A 57 12.38 0.65 21.07
C ALA A 57 13.30 -0.04 22.08
N HIS A 58 14.55 0.36 22.04
CA HIS A 58 15.55 0.12 23.06
C HIS A 58 16.02 1.48 23.57
N ALA A 59 15.97 1.69 24.88
CA ALA A 59 16.33 2.96 25.50
C ALA A 59 17.46 2.79 26.52
N HIS A 60 18.19 3.89 26.74
CA HIS A 60 19.25 4.05 27.70
C HIS A 60 18.96 5.29 28.55
N THR A 61 19.05 5.18 29.86
CA THR A 61 18.81 6.29 30.81
C THR A 61 19.98 6.46 31.76
N SER A 62 20.26 7.70 32.16
CA SER A 62 21.26 8.03 33.19
C SER A 62 20.96 9.40 33.79
N GLY A 63 21.11 9.53 35.13
CA GLY A 63 20.95 10.78 35.82
C GLY A 63 19.57 11.42 35.76
N GLY A 64 18.52 10.61 35.58
CA GLY A 64 17.14 11.08 35.42
C GLY A 64 16.73 11.42 33.99
N ASP A 65 17.66 11.32 33.01
CA ASP A 65 17.43 11.67 31.63
C ASP A 65 17.48 10.45 30.71
N ILE A 66 16.82 10.57 29.54
CA ILE A 66 16.94 9.59 28.46
C ILE A 66 18.14 9.96 27.62
N GLU A 67 19.21 9.18 27.69
CA GLU A 67 20.44 9.41 26.90
C GLU A 67 20.28 9.01 25.45
N SER A 68 19.57 7.91 25.18
CA SER A 68 19.30 7.46 23.82
C SER A 68 18.04 6.64 23.70
N ILE A 69 17.40 6.70 22.53
CA ILE A 69 16.32 5.80 22.11
C ILE A 69 16.65 5.29 20.71
N THR A 70 16.72 3.97 20.56
CA THR A 70 16.84 3.31 19.27
C THR A 70 15.46 2.77 18.87
N ASP A 71 14.95 3.23 17.74
CA ASP A 71 13.70 2.70 17.17
C ASP A 71 13.95 1.28 16.63
N CYS A 72 13.27 0.30 17.20
CA CYS A 72 13.39 -1.10 16.81
C CYS A 72 12.25 -1.59 15.90
N ARG A 73 11.38 -0.70 15.45
CA ARG A 73 10.24 -1.04 14.58
C ARG A 73 10.66 -1.36 13.15
N ALA A 74 11.80 -0.86 12.71
CA ALA A 74 12.29 -0.99 11.33
C ALA A 74 12.67 -2.40 10.86
N GLY A 75 12.63 -3.40 11.74
CA GLY A 75 12.94 -4.80 11.41
C GLY A 75 11.73 -5.73 11.34
N HIS A 76 10.51 -5.20 11.44
CA HIS A 76 9.32 -6.05 11.41
C HIS A 76 8.95 -6.38 9.97
N SER A 77 9.33 -7.57 9.56
CA SER A 77 8.71 -8.23 8.42
C SER A 77 7.22 -8.40 8.75
N ILE A 78 6.34 -7.90 7.90
CA ILE A 78 4.93 -8.24 7.98
C ILE A 78 4.84 -9.74 7.67
N VAL A 79 4.81 -10.57 8.70
CA VAL A 79 4.52 -11.99 8.52
C VAL A 79 3.03 -12.08 8.20
N MET A 80 2.71 -12.27 6.94
CA MET A 80 1.33 -12.51 6.52
C MET A 80 0.90 -13.88 7.10
N PRO A 81 -0.31 -14.00 7.65
CA PRO A 81 -0.79 -15.28 8.19
C PRO A 81 -0.75 -16.36 7.10
N PRO A 82 -0.45 -17.62 7.45
CA PRO A 82 -0.51 -18.75 6.53
C PRO A 82 -1.91 -18.80 5.88
N GLY A 83 -1.96 -18.74 4.55
CA GLY A 83 -3.22 -18.68 3.79
C GLY A 83 -3.61 -17.29 3.29
N ALA A 84 -2.97 -16.21 3.74
CA ALA A 84 -3.02 -14.93 3.05
C ALA A 84 -2.10 -15.01 1.83
N GLY A 85 -2.45 -15.84 0.88
CA GLY A 85 -1.69 -16.04 -0.35
C GLY A 85 -1.59 -14.75 -1.13
N GLY A 86 -0.43 -14.12 -1.15
CA GLY A 86 -0.12 -12.92 -1.90
C GLY A 86 -0.90 -11.68 -1.42
N LEU A 87 -0.40 -10.53 -1.79
CA LEU A 87 -1.13 -9.28 -1.64
C LEU A 87 -2.42 -9.37 -2.48
N LYS A 88 -3.58 -9.50 -1.81
CA LYS A 88 -4.85 -9.35 -2.52
C LYS A 88 -4.94 -7.91 -3.01
N LYS A 89 -5.03 -7.74 -4.31
CA LYS A 89 -5.37 -6.45 -4.89
C LYS A 89 -6.84 -6.18 -4.64
N THR A 90 -7.18 -4.96 -4.30
CA THR A 90 -8.57 -4.50 -4.34
C THR A 90 -9.04 -4.52 -5.79
N ILE A 91 -10.24 -5.06 -6.03
CA ILE A 91 -10.90 -4.99 -7.33
C ILE A 91 -12.04 -4.00 -7.20
N GLU A 92 -12.06 -3.04 -8.09
CA GLU A 92 -13.08 -2.00 -8.17
C GLU A 92 -13.82 -2.12 -9.50
N VAL A 93 -15.16 -2.15 -9.43
CA VAL A 93 -16.01 -2.36 -10.59
C VAL A 93 -16.70 -1.05 -10.95
N HIS A 94 -16.54 -0.60 -12.20
CA HIS A 94 -17.10 0.63 -12.70
C HIS A 94 -18.12 0.35 -13.79
N THR A 95 -19.35 0.77 -13.58
CA THR A 95 -20.43 0.70 -14.58
C THR A 95 -20.75 2.04 -15.21
N ILE A 96 -20.15 3.11 -14.70
CA ILE A 96 -20.23 4.51 -15.16
C ILE A 96 -18.85 5.14 -15.05
N ASP A 97 -18.68 6.33 -15.63
CA ASP A 97 -17.45 7.11 -15.54
C ASP A 97 -17.07 7.43 -14.10
N ASP A 98 -15.76 7.45 -13.81
CA ASP A 98 -15.23 7.74 -12.48
C ASP A 98 -13.87 8.44 -12.55
N THR A 99 -13.49 9.10 -11.46
CA THR A 99 -12.18 9.73 -11.30
C THR A 99 -11.40 9.03 -10.18
N LEU A 100 -10.31 8.37 -10.56
CA LEU A 100 -9.49 7.62 -9.63
C LEU A 100 -8.67 8.55 -8.73
N THR A 101 -8.40 8.10 -7.52
CA THR A 101 -7.60 8.81 -6.53
C THR A 101 -6.28 8.09 -6.23
N VAL A 102 -5.29 8.81 -5.70
CA VAL A 102 -3.99 8.21 -5.33
C VAL A 102 -4.12 7.14 -4.25
N VAL A 103 -5.21 7.21 -3.45
CA VAL A 103 -5.46 6.25 -2.37
C VAL A 103 -5.77 4.85 -2.90
N GLU A 104 -6.29 4.77 -4.14
CA GLU A 104 -6.61 3.52 -4.83
C GLU A 104 -5.40 2.90 -5.54
N SER A 105 -4.21 3.46 -5.35
CA SER A 105 -2.98 2.92 -5.92
C SER A 105 -2.78 1.44 -5.55
N GLY A 106 -2.47 0.62 -6.55
CA GLY A 106 -2.31 -0.83 -6.42
C GLY A 106 -3.59 -1.64 -6.68
N SER A 107 -4.75 -1.01 -6.89
CA SER A 107 -6.02 -1.67 -7.22
C SER A 107 -6.09 -2.14 -8.69
N VAL A 108 -7.09 -2.96 -8.95
CA VAL A 108 -7.51 -3.36 -10.29
C VAL A 108 -8.90 -2.78 -10.54
N HIS A 109 -9.05 -2.04 -11.62
CA HIS A 109 -10.31 -1.42 -12.05
C HIS A 109 -10.87 -2.18 -13.25
N SER A 110 -12.15 -2.49 -13.22
CA SER A 110 -12.81 -3.33 -14.21
C SER A 110 -14.12 -2.71 -14.65
N ASN A 111 -14.54 -2.97 -15.91
CA ASN A 111 -15.83 -2.55 -16.43
C ASN A 111 -16.91 -3.65 -16.30
N LEU A 112 -16.75 -4.59 -15.38
CA LEU A 112 -17.74 -5.68 -15.19
C LEU A 112 -19.14 -5.11 -14.95
N GLY A 113 -20.12 -5.59 -15.73
CA GLY A 113 -21.51 -5.13 -15.63
C GLY A 113 -21.80 -3.80 -16.31
N ALA A 114 -20.84 -3.13 -16.93
CA ALA A 114 -21.08 -1.92 -17.71
C ALA A 114 -21.96 -2.22 -18.92
N THR A 115 -22.90 -1.33 -19.21
CA THR A 115 -23.81 -1.41 -20.39
C THR A 115 -23.48 -0.35 -21.45
N ALA A 116 -22.52 0.51 -21.17
CA ALA A 116 -22.03 1.57 -22.05
C ALA A 116 -20.51 1.75 -21.86
N THR A 117 -19.90 2.63 -22.63
CA THR A 117 -18.51 3.08 -22.42
C THR A 117 -18.30 3.58 -21.01
N VAL A 118 -17.17 3.21 -20.41
CA VAL A 118 -16.73 3.69 -19.09
C VAL A 118 -15.41 4.42 -19.26
N THR A 119 -15.33 5.65 -18.79
CA THR A 119 -14.12 6.46 -18.76
C THR A 119 -13.62 6.57 -17.32
N LEU A 120 -12.38 6.13 -17.09
CA LEU A 120 -11.70 6.26 -15.81
C LEU A 120 -10.63 7.34 -15.94
N THR A 121 -10.86 8.47 -15.27
CA THR A 121 -9.91 9.59 -15.27
C THR A 121 -8.85 9.37 -14.20
N LEU A 122 -7.59 9.44 -14.58
CA LEU A 122 -6.45 9.25 -13.69
C LEU A 122 -6.24 10.48 -12.78
N PRO A 123 -5.65 10.30 -11.57
CA PRO A 123 -5.35 11.42 -10.69
C PRO A 123 -4.44 12.45 -11.35
N ALA A 124 -4.76 13.72 -11.20
CA ALA A 124 -3.88 14.81 -11.61
C ALA A 124 -2.65 14.88 -10.69
N SER A 125 -1.45 15.00 -11.27
CA SER A 125 -0.18 15.11 -10.54
C SER A 125 0.06 13.99 -9.50
N PRO A 126 -0.02 12.71 -9.87
CA PRO A 126 0.18 11.61 -8.95
C PRO A 126 1.63 11.56 -8.47
N PRO A 127 1.91 11.14 -7.22
CA PRO A 127 3.25 10.82 -6.79
C PRO A 127 3.87 9.73 -7.67
N ALA A 128 5.17 9.85 -7.97
CA ALA A 128 5.90 8.82 -8.70
C ALA A 128 5.77 7.46 -7.99
N GLY A 129 5.50 6.40 -8.77
CA GLY A 129 5.26 5.06 -8.25
C GLY A 129 3.78 4.74 -7.97
N THR A 130 2.85 5.67 -8.14
CA THR A 130 1.40 5.36 -8.14
C THR A 130 1.10 4.37 -9.27
N VAL A 131 0.41 3.27 -8.99
CA VAL A 131 0.16 2.16 -9.93
C VAL A 131 -1.33 1.88 -10.02
N PHE A 132 -1.85 1.71 -11.24
CA PHE A 132 -3.19 1.20 -11.50
C PHE A 132 -3.14 0.04 -12.49
N SER A 133 -4.10 -0.88 -12.35
CA SER A 133 -4.32 -1.96 -13.32
C SER A 133 -5.76 -1.93 -13.80
N PHE A 134 -5.99 -2.21 -15.07
CA PHE A 134 -7.30 -2.16 -15.72
C PHE A 134 -7.58 -3.48 -16.41
N ALA A 135 -8.84 -3.92 -16.37
CA ALA A 135 -9.29 -5.15 -17.02
C ALA A 135 -10.62 -4.92 -17.73
N VAL A 136 -10.72 -5.34 -18.98
CA VAL A 136 -11.97 -5.35 -19.74
C VAL A 136 -12.66 -6.69 -19.51
N GLU A 137 -13.76 -6.68 -18.77
CA GLU A 137 -14.53 -7.89 -18.43
C GLU A 137 -15.85 -8.00 -19.17
N VAL A 138 -16.34 -6.92 -19.78
CA VAL A 138 -17.49 -6.92 -20.73
C VAL A 138 -17.11 -6.21 -22.01
N ALA A 139 -17.77 -6.53 -23.13
CA ALA A 139 -17.47 -5.99 -24.47
C ALA A 139 -17.98 -4.52 -24.62
N GLN A 140 -17.79 -3.72 -23.60
CA GLN A 140 -17.98 -2.26 -23.61
C GLN A 140 -16.61 -1.58 -23.60
N GLU A 141 -16.52 -0.42 -24.22
CA GLU A 141 -15.27 0.33 -24.25
C GLU A 141 -14.89 0.80 -22.85
N LEU A 142 -13.66 0.49 -22.44
CA LEU A 142 -13.03 1.02 -21.24
C LEU A 142 -11.96 2.03 -21.69
N ARG A 143 -12.10 3.26 -21.25
CA ARG A 143 -11.19 4.37 -21.54
C ARG A 143 -10.41 4.74 -20.29
N ILE A 144 -9.11 4.91 -20.44
CA ILE A 144 -8.22 5.39 -19.40
C ILE A 144 -7.74 6.77 -19.79
N ASP A 145 -8.28 7.77 -19.14
CA ASP A 145 -8.05 9.18 -19.45
C ASP A 145 -6.97 9.77 -18.52
N PRO A 146 -5.82 10.18 -19.03
CA PRO A 146 -4.77 10.77 -18.21
C PRO A 146 -5.01 12.25 -17.83
N GLY A 147 -6.15 12.82 -18.21
CA GLY A 147 -6.35 14.27 -18.14
C GLY A 147 -5.32 15.00 -19.01
N THR A 148 -4.61 15.97 -18.46
CA THR A 148 -3.58 16.71 -19.20
C THR A 148 -2.23 15.98 -19.31
N ALA A 149 -2.06 14.83 -18.65
CA ALA A 149 -0.83 14.03 -18.69
C ALA A 149 -0.75 13.19 -19.96
N THR A 150 0.31 12.39 -20.07
CA THR A 150 0.54 11.45 -21.19
C THR A 150 0.55 10.03 -20.66
N ILE A 151 -0.11 9.10 -21.37
CA ILE A 151 0.14 7.67 -21.18
C ILE A 151 1.16 7.23 -22.25
N ARG A 152 2.39 6.95 -21.81
CA ARG A 152 3.50 6.59 -22.71
C ARG A 152 3.38 5.14 -23.14
N ASP A 153 3.20 4.94 -24.45
CA ASP A 153 3.05 3.65 -25.12
C ASP A 153 3.84 3.65 -26.43
N ASP A 154 4.09 2.48 -26.98
CA ASP A 154 4.65 2.28 -28.32
C ASP A 154 3.65 2.66 -29.45
N SER A 155 2.35 2.68 -29.15
CA SER A 155 1.27 3.03 -30.09
C SER A 155 0.89 4.51 -30.11
N GLY A 156 1.43 5.34 -29.24
CA GLY A 156 1.16 6.77 -29.16
C GLY A 156 1.55 7.35 -27.79
N GLN A 157 1.92 8.62 -27.79
CA GLN A 157 2.41 9.33 -26.59
C GLN A 157 1.89 10.77 -26.56
N THR A 158 0.67 11.00 -27.05
CA THR A 158 0.09 12.32 -27.09
C THR A 158 -0.48 12.68 -25.72
N ALA A 159 -0.20 13.88 -25.22
CA ALA A 159 -0.82 14.40 -24.01
C ALA A 159 -2.32 14.56 -24.20
N ASP A 160 -3.07 14.46 -23.11
CA ASP A 160 -4.54 14.66 -23.12
C ASP A 160 -5.25 13.67 -24.07
N LYS A 161 -4.69 12.47 -24.24
CA LYS A 161 -5.30 11.40 -25.03
C LYS A 161 -5.50 10.15 -24.19
N TYR A 162 -6.75 9.66 -24.14
CA TYR A 162 -7.05 8.42 -23.47
C TYR A 162 -6.52 7.20 -24.24
N LYS A 163 -6.33 6.08 -23.53
CA LYS A 163 -6.16 4.76 -24.11
C LYS A 163 -7.43 3.95 -23.90
N SER A 164 -7.90 3.27 -24.95
CA SER A 164 -9.14 2.49 -24.86
C SER A 164 -9.00 1.07 -25.39
N ALA A 165 -9.80 0.17 -24.83
CA ALA A 165 -10.01 -1.19 -25.30
C ALA A 165 -11.45 -1.64 -25.03
N ASN A 166 -11.96 -2.58 -25.86
CA ASN A 166 -13.29 -3.16 -25.70
C ASN A 166 -13.32 -4.69 -25.82
N ALA A 167 -12.15 -5.32 -26.01
CA ALA A 167 -12.06 -6.77 -26.09
C ALA A 167 -11.97 -7.37 -24.70
N ILE A 168 -12.89 -8.29 -24.38
CA ILE A 168 -12.85 -9.04 -23.10
C ILE A 168 -11.49 -9.71 -22.94
N GLY A 169 -10.88 -9.56 -21.77
CA GLY A 169 -9.54 -10.06 -21.45
C GLY A 169 -8.40 -9.09 -21.79
N ALA A 170 -8.69 -7.95 -22.43
CA ALA A 170 -7.69 -6.90 -22.55
C ALA A 170 -7.36 -6.34 -21.15
N CYS A 171 -6.09 -6.13 -20.87
CA CYS A 171 -5.65 -5.53 -19.63
C CYS A 171 -4.49 -4.57 -19.83
N LEU A 172 -4.37 -3.59 -18.94
CA LEU A 172 -3.37 -2.55 -18.94
C LEU A 172 -2.91 -2.30 -17.50
N SER A 173 -1.60 -2.20 -17.27
CA SER A 173 -1.06 -1.71 -15.99
C SER A 173 -0.13 -0.55 -16.26
N ILE A 174 -0.31 0.52 -15.48
CA ILE A 174 0.42 1.77 -15.64
C ILE A 174 1.04 2.22 -14.31
N ILE A 175 2.11 2.98 -14.41
CA ILE A 175 2.81 3.57 -13.26
C ILE A 175 3.08 5.05 -13.53
N ALA A 176 2.85 5.89 -12.54
CA ALA A 176 3.22 7.30 -12.60
C ALA A 176 4.75 7.47 -12.50
N ASN A 177 5.32 8.28 -13.38
CA ASN A 177 6.73 8.66 -13.34
C ASN A 177 6.95 9.98 -12.57
N SER A 178 8.21 10.40 -12.43
CA SER A 178 8.58 11.64 -11.73
C SER A 178 8.15 12.94 -12.43
N ASN A 179 7.70 12.85 -13.69
CA ASN A 179 7.27 14.02 -14.47
C ASN A 179 5.74 14.22 -14.44
N GLY A 180 5.00 13.32 -13.73
CA GLY A 180 3.55 13.33 -13.69
C GLY A 180 2.88 12.62 -14.88
N ASP A 181 3.65 12.03 -15.79
CA ASP A 181 3.13 11.17 -16.86
C ASP A 181 2.99 9.72 -16.39
N TRP A 182 2.30 8.92 -17.20
CA TRP A 182 2.08 7.51 -16.96
C TRP A 182 2.87 6.64 -17.94
N ALA A 183 3.54 5.62 -17.46
CA ALA A 183 4.22 4.63 -18.26
C ALA A 183 3.47 3.28 -18.21
N ILE A 184 3.28 2.63 -19.34
CA ILE A 184 2.70 1.28 -19.39
C ILE A 184 3.77 0.29 -18.94
N ILE A 185 3.48 -0.52 -17.93
CA ILE A 185 4.37 -1.55 -17.37
C ILE A 185 3.92 -2.96 -17.74
N ALA A 186 2.65 -3.14 -18.12
CA ALA A 186 2.13 -4.38 -18.68
C ALA A 186 0.92 -4.09 -19.56
N LYS A 187 0.81 -4.79 -20.70
CA LYS A 187 -0.29 -4.65 -21.66
C LYS A 187 -0.62 -6.01 -22.26
N ASN A 188 -1.90 -6.34 -22.31
CA ASN A 188 -2.44 -7.46 -23.09
C ASN A 188 -3.65 -6.98 -23.88
N GLY A 189 -3.82 -7.49 -25.09
CA GLY A 189 -4.85 -7.02 -26.02
C GLY A 189 -4.46 -5.71 -26.71
N THR A 190 -5.37 -5.22 -27.54
CA THR A 190 -5.18 -3.97 -28.29
C THR A 190 -5.76 -2.80 -27.50
N TRP A 191 -4.89 -1.85 -27.18
CA TRP A 191 -5.24 -0.57 -26.60
C TRP A 191 -4.91 0.53 -27.59
N THR A 192 -5.88 1.32 -27.98
CA THR A 192 -5.74 2.39 -28.97
C THR A 192 -5.75 3.76 -28.30
N GLU A 193 -4.93 4.67 -28.83
CA GLU A 193 -4.98 6.08 -28.44
C GLU A 193 -6.15 6.78 -29.13
N GLU A 194 -6.75 7.73 -28.44
CA GLU A 194 -7.73 8.63 -29.01
C GLU A 194 -7.19 9.36 -30.25
N THR A 195 -7.97 9.40 -31.32
CA THR A 195 -7.62 10.08 -32.58
C THR A 195 -7.88 11.59 -32.53
#